data_b65a66756be3c4e1cd12efeaac00efd0
#
_entry.id   b65a66756be3c4e1cd12efeaac00efd0
#
_cell.length_a   1.000
_cell.length_b   1.000
_cell.length_c   1.000
_cell.angle_alpha   90.00
_cell.angle_beta   90.00
_cell.angle_gamma   90.00
#
_symmetry.space_group_name_H-M   'P 1'
#
loop_
_entity.id
_entity.type
_entity.pdbx_description
1 polymer ?
#
loop_
_entity_poly.entity_id
_entity_poly.type
_entity_poly.pdbx_seq_one_letter_code
_entity_poly.pdbx_strand_id
1 'polypeptide(L)'
;MTVSLSAESRVLPLLPLRDVVVFPHMVIPLFVGRPKSIKALEAAMEEGKNVVLVAQKSAAKDEPAPEDLYDVGTVSTILQMLKLPDGTVKVLVEGVQRARIERVLTDKVNFEAEIDLIVSEEPDSNEIEAMRRTLLAQFDQYVKLNKKIPPEVLDRKSTRLNSSHIQKSRMPSSA
;
A
#
# COMPACT_ATOMS: atom_id res chain seq x y z
N MET A 1 4.43 6.67 20.05
CA MET A 1 3.52 6.17 19.00
C MET A 1 3.16 4.73 19.36
N THR A 2 1.97 4.50 19.83
CA THR A 2 1.50 3.16 20.17
C THR A 2 0.91 2.54 18.89
N VAL A 3 1.55 1.49 18.39
CA VAL A 3 1.03 0.70 17.27
C VAL A 3 0.15 -0.36 17.90
N SER A 4 -1.16 -0.27 17.68
CA SER A 4 -2.09 -1.33 18.06
C SER A 4 -2.19 -2.32 16.90
N LEU A 5 -1.97 -3.60 17.19
CA LEU A 5 -2.23 -4.70 16.25
C LEU A 5 -3.69 -5.11 16.44
N SER A 6 -4.47 -5.11 15.38
CA SER A 6 -5.81 -5.72 15.45
C SER A 6 -5.65 -7.24 15.47
N ALA A 7 -6.30 -7.90 16.41
CA ALA A 7 -6.18 -9.35 16.67
C ALA A 7 -6.81 -10.25 15.58
N GLU A 8 -7.05 -9.75 14.38
CA GLU A 8 -7.54 -10.53 13.25
C GLU A 8 -6.39 -10.88 12.31
N SER A 9 -5.73 -12.00 12.58
CA SER A 9 -4.80 -12.62 11.64
C SER A 9 -5.54 -13.03 10.37
N ARG A 10 -5.06 -12.59 9.22
CA ARG A 10 -5.65 -12.88 7.90
C ARG A 10 -4.61 -13.52 7.01
N VAL A 11 -5.02 -14.49 6.23
CA VAL A 11 -4.18 -15.07 5.18
C VAL A 11 -4.57 -14.44 3.86
N LEU A 12 -3.60 -13.84 3.17
CA LEU A 12 -3.80 -13.20 1.87
C LEU A 12 -2.70 -13.63 0.89
N PRO A 13 -3.01 -13.65 -0.42
CA PRO A 13 -1.99 -13.79 -1.45
C PRO A 13 -0.91 -12.71 -1.30
N LEU A 14 0.35 -13.11 -1.45
CA LEU A 14 1.53 -12.26 -1.29
C LEU A 14 2.22 -12.02 -2.62
N LEU A 15 2.57 -10.78 -2.91
CA LEU A 15 3.31 -10.39 -4.10
C LEU A 15 4.63 -9.70 -3.71
N PRO A 16 5.78 -10.38 -3.86
CA PRO A 16 7.09 -9.78 -3.64
C PRO A 16 7.45 -8.78 -4.75
N LEU A 17 7.81 -7.56 -4.38
CA LEU A 17 8.22 -6.48 -5.27
C LEU A 17 9.74 -6.30 -5.20
N ARG A 18 10.42 -6.14 -6.35
CA ARG A 18 11.88 -6.05 -6.42
C ARG A 18 12.42 -4.71 -5.95
N ASP A 19 11.88 -3.64 -6.50
CA ASP A 19 12.44 -2.28 -6.47
C ASP A 19 11.39 -1.21 -6.20
N VAL A 20 10.19 -1.62 -5.82
CA VAL A 20 9.06 -0.72 -5.54
C VAL A 20 8.52 -0.96 -4.15
N VAL A 21 8.25 0.13 -3.44
CA VAL A 21 7.50 0.12 -2.18
C VAL A 21 6.16 0.80 -2.42
N VAL A 22 5.08 0.11 -2.05
CA VAL A 22 3.72 0.64 -2.15
C VAL A 22 3.25 1.08 -0.78
N PHE A 23 2.84 2.33 -0.68
CA PHE A 23 2.28 2.90 0.55
C PHE A 23 0.76 2.95 0.49
N PRO A 24 0.06 3.05 1.64
CA PRO A 24 -1.36 3.32 1.65
C PRO A 24 -1.73 4.54 0.80
N HIS A 25 -2.86 4.45 0.10
CA HIS A 25 -3.39 5.47 -0.82
C HIS A 25 -2.57 5.72 -2.11
N MET A 26 -1.53 4.91 -2.36
CA MET A 26 -0.87 4.93 -3.66
C MET A 26 -1.64 4.08 -4.67
N VAL A 27 -1.82 4.62 -5.87
CA VAL A 27 -2.34 3.87 -7.03
C VAL A 27 -1.21 3.78 -8.05
N ILE A 28 -0.74 2.56 -8.32
CA ILE A 28 0.37 2.34 -9.23
C ILE A 28 0.15 1.12 -10.15
N PRO A 29 0.65 1.15 -11.39
CA PRO A 29 0.73 -0.04 -12.23
C PRO A 29 1.97 -0.86 -11.87
N LEU A 30 1.80 -2.17 -11.77
CA LEU A 30 2.87 -3.14 -11.60
C LEU A 30 2.91 -4.08 -12.81
N PHE A 31 4.12 -4.52 -13.19
CA PHE A 31 4.34 -5.53 -14.22
C PHE A 31 4.86 -6.80 -13.57
N VAL A 32 4.10 -7.87 -13.69
CA VAL A 32 4.34 -9.14 -13.00
C VAL A 32 4.58 -10.24 -14.02
N GLY A 33 5.78 -10.79 -14.03
CA GLY A 33 6.18 -11.85 -14.96
C GLY A 33 6.50 -13.20 -14.28
N ARG A 34 6.68 -13.22 -12.95
CA ARG A 34 7.00 -14.46 -12.24
C ARG A 34 5.76 -15.37 -12.14
N PRO A 35 5.86 -16.68 -12.49
CA PRO A 35 4.72 -17.59 -12.46
C PRO A 35 4.02 -17.67 -11.10
N LYS A 36 4.77 -17.75 -9.99
CA LYS A 36 4.22 -17.77 -8.63
C LYS A 36 3.45 -16.49 -8.29
N SER A 37 3.98 -15.33 -8.72
CA SER A 37 3.34 -14.02 -8.51
C SER A 37 2.06 -13.86 -9.35
N ILE A 38 2.05 -14.39 -10.58
CA ILE A 38 0.85 -14.39 -11.42
C ILE A 38 -0.24 -15.23 -10.78
N LYS A 39 0.10 -16.42 -10.25
CA LYS A 39 -0.86 -17.27 -9.52
C LYS A 39 -1.39 -16.61 -8.24
N ALA A 40 -0.55 -15.87 -7.52
CA ALA A 40 -1.00 -15.09 -6.36
C ALA A 40 -2.00 -14.00 -6.75
N LEU A 41 -1.80 -13.32 -7.90
CA LEU A 41 -2.76 -12.35 -8.42
C LEU A 41 -4.07 -13.01 -8.87
N GLU A 42 -4.01 -14.17 -9.50
CA GLU A 42 -5.20 -14.94 -9.91
C GLU A 42 -6.01 -15.37 -8.69
N ALA A 43 -5.36 -15.92 -7.67
CA ALA A 43 -6.01 -16.27 -6.39
C ALA A 43 -6.63 -15.04 -5.71
N ALA A 44 -5.91 -13.91 -5.68
CA ALA A 44 -6.44 -12.67 -5.13
C ALA A 44 -7.70 -12.18 -5.86
N MET A 45 -7.77 -12.34 -7.19
CA MET A 45 -8.95 -11.97 -7.98
C MET A 45 -10.19 -12.81 -7.64
N GLU A 46 -9.99 -14.07 -7.26
CA GLU A 46 -11.07 -14.97 -6.84
C GLU A 46 -11.54 -14.71 -5.40
N GLU A 47 -10.62 -14.27 -4.52
CA GLU A 47 -10.85 -14.10 -3.08
C GLU A 47 -11.07 -12.65 -2.62
N GLY A 48 -11.67 -11.80 -3.46
CA GLY A 48 -12.05 -10.44 -3.03
C GLY A 48 -11.08 -9.33 -3.45
N LYS A 49 -10.13 -9.62 -4.34
CA LYS A 49 -9.20 -8.66 -4.99
C LYS A 49 -8.19 -8.03 -4.04
N ASN A 50 -7.94 -8.62 -2.88
CA ASN A 50 -6.93 -8.16 -1.94
C ASN A 50 -5.63 -8.95 -2.08
N VAL A 51 -4.51 -8.25 -2.03
CA VAL A 51 -3.17 -8.81 -2.13
C VAL A 51 -2.23 -8.06 -1.19
N VAL A 52 -1.28 -8.76 -0.58
CA VAL A 52 -0.22 -8.12 0.21
C VAL A 52 0.97 -7.83 -0.69
N LEU A 53 1.36 -6.59 -0.78
CA LEU A 53 2.54 -6.15 -1.50
C LEU A 53 3.69 -5.94 -0.51
N VAL A 54 4.82 -6.57 -0.74
CA VAL A 54 6.00 -6.46 0.12
C VAL A 54 7.26 -6.28 -0.71
N ALA A 55 8.15 -5.39 -0.28
CA ALA A 55 9.43 -5.19 -0.95
C ALA A 55 10.42 -6.30 -0.59
N GLN A 56 11.26 -6.69 -1.57
CA GLN A 56 12.43 -7.53 -1.34
C GLN A 56 13.57 -6.71 -0.75
N LYS A 57 14.37 -7.31 0.13
CA LYS A 57 15.60 -6.72 0.66
C LYS A 57 16.70 -6.61 -0.43
N SER A 58 16.64 -7.49 -1.43
CA SER A 58 17.55 -7.47 -2.59
C SER A 58 16.77 -7.69 -3.89
N ALA A 59 16.87 -6.75 -4.81
CA ALA A 59 16.24 -6.86 -6.14
C ALA A 59 16.84 -7.95 -7.04
N ALA A 60 18.07 -8.40 -6.72
CA ALA A 60 18.82 -9.38 -7.53
C ALA A 60 18.26 -10.81 -7.43
N LYS A 61 17.48 -11.14 -6.40
CA LYS A 61 16.91 -12.47 -6.21
C LYS A 61 15.64 -12.65 -7.03
N ASP A 62 15.64 -13.61 -7.93
CA ASP A 62 14.47 -13.94 -8.74
C ASP A 62 13.40 -14.68 -7.95
N GLU A 63 13.78 -15.61 -7.10
CA GLU A 63 12.90 -16.32 -6.17
C GLU A 63 13.29 -15.96 -4.74
N PRO A 64 12.64 -14.96 -4.13
CA PRO A 64 12.92 -14.58 -2.75
C PRO A 64 12.42 -15.65 -1.79
N ALA A 65 13.25 -16.00 -0.81
CA ALA A 65 12.82 -16.74 0.37
C ALA A 65 12.16 -15.79 1.38
N PRO A 66 11.41 -16.28 2.39
CA PRO A 66 10.77 -15.44 3.39
C PRO A 66 11.72 -14.42 4.05
N GLU A 67 12.95 -14.82 4.35
CA GLU A 67 13.99 -13.96 4.95
C GLU A 67 14.48 -12.83 4.04
N ASP A 68 14.23 -12.94 2.74
CA ASP A 68 14.57 -11.92 1.74
C ASP A 68 13.52 -10.81 1.63
N LEU A 69 12.40 -10.94 2.33
CA LEU A 69 11.30 -9.97 2.35
C LEU A 69 11.40 -9.08 3.59
N TYR A 70 10.85 -7.87 3.48
CA TYR A 70 10.65 -7.03 4.66
C TYR A 70 9.45 -7.52 5.48
N ASP A 71 9.47 -7.24 6.78
CA ASP A 71 8.43 -7.69 7.72
C ASP A 71 7.14 -6.88 7.64
N VAL A 72 7.18 -5.73 6.97
CA VAL A 72 6.02 -4.85 6.79
C VAL A 72 5.74 -4.68 5.31
N GLY A 73 4.52 -4.99 4.93
CA GLY A 73 3.96 -4.78 3.59
C GLY A 73 2.73 -3.90 3.62
N THR A 74 2.06 -3.82 2.48
CA THR A 74 0.82 -3.06 2.31
C THR A 74 -0.26 -3.97 1.72
N VAL A 75 -1.36 -4.13 2.45
CA VAL A 75 -2.58 -4.70 1.87
C VAL A 75 -3.07 -3.75 0.80
N SER A 76 -3.30 -4.26 -0.38
CA SER A 76 -3.68 -3.49 -1.55
C SER A 76 -4.84 -4.15 -2.26
N THR A 77 -5.68 -3.34 -2.91
CA THR A 77 -6.79 -3.82 -3.73
C THR A 77 -6.41 -3.79 -5.20
N ILE A 78 -6.69 -4.86 -5.92
CA ILE A 78 -6.52 -4.94 -7.37
C ILE A 78 -7.67 -4.20 -8.03
N LEU A 79 -7.37 -3.08 -8.70
CA LEU A 79 -8.35 -2.28 -9.44
C LEU A 79 -8.56 -2.83 -10.85
N GLN A 80 -7.48 -3.24 -11.51
CA GLN A 80 -7.51 -3.76 -12.87
C GLN A 80 -6.36 -4.75 -13.10
N MET A 81 -6.62 -5.81 -13.83
CA MET A 81 -5.63 -6.79 -14.26
C MET A 81 -5.75 -7.04 -15.76
N LEU A 82 -4.62 -6.98 -16.48
CA LEU A 82 -4.53 -7.21 -17.91
C LEU A 82 -3.39 -8.18 -18.22
N LYS A 83 -3.71 -9.30 -18.84
CA LYS A 83 -2.70 -10.25 -19.36
C LYS A 83 -2.17 -9.73 -20.70
N LEU A 84 -0.86 -9.63 -20.82
CA LEU A 84 -0.17 -9.19 -22.03
C LEU A 84 0.21 -10.40 -22.91
N PRO A 85 0.42 -10.21 -24.22
CA PRO A 85 0.74 -11.30 -25.14
C PRO A 85 2.05 -12.03 -24.83
N ASP A 86 3.00 -11.37 -24.13
CA ASP A 86 4.28 -11.93 -23.71
C ASP A 86 4.19 -12.79 -22.43
N GLY A 87 2.98 -12.98 -21.89
CA GLY A 87 2.73 -13.71 -20.65
C GLY A 87 2.89 -12.87 -19.38
N THR A 88 3.33 -11.62 -19.48
CA THR A 88 3.39 -10.68 -18.36
C THR A 88 1.98 -10.20 -17.99
N VAL A 89 1.75 -9.96 -16.71
CA VAL A 89 0.49 -9.38 -16.22
C VAL A 89 0.74 -7.94 -15.78
N LYS A 90 0.02 -7.00 -16.39
CA LYS A 90 -0.05 -5.63 -15.91
C LYS A 90 -1.21 -5.52 -14.93
N VAL A 91 -0.93 -5.12 -13.71
CA VAL A 91 -1.94 -4.96 -12.65
C VAL A 91 -1.91 -3.54 -12.11
N LEU A 92 -3.08 -2.91 -11.99
CA LEU A 92 -3.26 -1.63 -11.31
C LEU A 92 -3.72 -1.92 -9.88
N VAL A 93 -2.96 -1.44 -8.90
CA VAL A 93 -3.23 -1.67 -7.48
C VAL A 93 -3.37 -0.37 -6.72
N GLU A 94 -4.19 -0.38 -5.69
CA GLU A 94 -4.32 0.70 -4.72
C GLU A 94 -3.91 0.18 -3.34
N GLY A 95 -2.90 0.81 -2.73
CA GLY A 95 -2.52 0.53 -1.35
C GLY A 95 -3.62 0.97 -0.38
N VAL A 96 -4.00 0.10 0.52
CA VAL A 96 -5.07 0.36 1.51
C VAL A 96 -4.49 0.61 2.88
N GLN A 97 -3.77 -0.37 3.44
CA GLN A 97 -3.31 -0.33 4.82
C GLN A 97 -2.01 -1.11 4.97
N ARG A 98 -1.14 -0.64 5.87
CA ARG A 98 0.07 -1.39 6.23
C ARG A 98 -0.29 -2.62 7.03
N ALA A 99 0.46 -3.69 6.82
CA ALA A 99 0.34 -4.93 7.56
C ALA A 99 1.71 -5.48 7.92
N ARG A 100 1.81 -6.09 9.08
CA ARG A 100 2.95 -6.91 9.49
C ARG A 100 2.77 -8.31 8.93
N ILE A 101 3.83 -8.85 8.36
CA ILE A 101 3.87 -10.22 7.88
C ILE A 101 4.38 -11.09 9.02
N GLU A 102 3.49 -11.92 9.58
CA GLU A 102 3.83 -12.84 10.66
C GLU A 102 4.49 -14.10 10.12
N ARG A 103 3.99 -14.61 9.00
CA ARG A 103 4.53 -15.81 8.37
C ARG A 103 4.23 -15.83 6.87
N VAL A 104 5.23 -16.21 6.08
CA VAL A 104 5.07 -16.51 4.65
C VAL A 104 4.83 -18.01 4.49
N LEU A 105 3.76 -18.38 3.81
CA LEU A 105 3.40 -19.77 3.51
C LEU A 105 4.03 -20.17 2.18
N THR A 106 4.97 -21.10 2.22
CA THR A 106 5.77 -21.51 1.05
C THR A 106 5.33 -22.84 0.42
N ASP A 107 4.47 -23.58 1.11
CA ASP A 107 4.03 -24.94 0.74
C ASP A 107 2.99 -24.93 -0.36
N LYS A 108 2.52 -23.76 -0.81
CA LYS A 108 1.50 -23.59 -1.83
C LYS A 108 2.09 -23.25 -3.20
N VAL A 109 1.25 -23.35 -4.20
CA VAL A 109 1.61 -23.07 -5.61
C VAL A 109 1.87 -21.57 -5.84
N ASN A 110 1.33 -20.71 -4.97
CA ASN A 110 1.48 -19.26 -4.93
C ASN A 110 2.06 -18.83 -3.58
N PHE A 111 2.55 -17.61 -3.51
CA PHE A 111 2.93 -17.00 -2.24
C PHE A 111 1.68 -16.53 -1.49
N GLU A 112 1.56 -16.92 -0.23
CA GLU A 112 0.58 -16.41 0.71
C GLU A 112 1.27 -15.94 1.98
N ALA A 113 0.64 -15.05 2.73
CA ALA A 113 1.14 -14.62 4.03
C ALA A 113 0.01 -14.51 5.04
N GLU A 114 0.33 -14.91 6.24
CA GLU A 114 -0.43 -14.59 7.44
C GLU A 114 0.01 -13.21 7.92
N ILE A 115 -0.95 -12.31 8.07
CA ILE A 115 -0.69 -10.90 8.33
C ILE A 115 -1.53 -10.36 9.48
N ASP A 116 -0.97 -9.36 10.16
CA ASP A 116 -1.68 -8.52 11.11
C ASP A 116 -1.76 -7.08 10.59
N LEU A 117 -2.96 -6.50 10.61
CA LEU A 117 -3.14 -5.12 10.17
C LEU A 117 -2.53 -4.14 11.16
N ILE A 118 -1.74 -3.19 10.65
CA ILE A 118 -1.16 -2.12 11.45
C ILE A 118 -2.15 -0.97 11.50
N VAL A 119 -2.76 -0.77 12.66
CA VAL A 119 -3.63 0.38 12.92
C VAL A 119 -2.74 1.50 13.46
N SER A 120 -2.69 2.62 12.74
CA SER A 120 -2.05 3.85 13.23
C SER A 120 -3.12 4.69 13.92
N GLU A 121 -3.00 4.86 15.23
CA GLU A 121 -3.74 5.89 15.93
C GLU A 121 -3.16 7.25 15.49
N GLU A 122 -3.96 8.05 14.79
CA GLU A 122 -3.60 9.43 14.51
C GLU A 122 -3.89 10.23 15.78
N PRO A 123 -2.87 10.70 16.51
CA PRO A 123 -3.12 11.59 17.63
C PRO A 123 -3.64 12.91 17.08
N ASP A 124 -4.88 13.24 17.44
CA ASP A 124 -5.55 14.50 17.06
C ASP A 124 -5.02 15.61 17.99
N SER A 125 -3.83 16.11 17.70
CA SER A 125 -3.22 17.21 18.47
C SER A 125 -3.01 18.42 17.59
N ASN A 126 -3.21 19.61 18.18
CA ASN A 126 -2.94 20.90 17.54
C ASN A 126 -1.48 21.01 17.05
N GLU A 127 -0.56 20.32 17.73
CA GLU A 127 0.86 20.28 17.36
C GLU A 127 1.07 19.54 16.04
N ILE A 128 0.44 18.38 15.86
CA ILE A 128 0.51 17.62 14.60
C ILE A 128 -0.11 18.39 13.46
N GLU A 129 -1.23 19.06 13.69
CA GLU A 129 -1.84 19.92 12.69
C GLU A 129 -0.93 21.09 12.28
N ALA A 130 -0.26 21.72 13.24
CA ALA A 130 0.72 22.78 12.97
C ALA A 130 1.92 22.25 12.16
N MET A 131 2.46 21.09 12.55
CA MET A 131 3.55 20.41 11.81
C MET A 131 3.11 20.05 10.37
N ARG A 132 1.91 19.55 10.20
CA ARG A 132 1.34 19.22 8.88
C ARG A 132 1.27 20.45 7.98
N ARG A 133 0.78 21.58 8.50
CA ARG A 133 0.70 22.86 7.74
C ARG A 133 2.09 23.36 7.36
N THR A 134 3.05 23.28 8.28
CA THR A 134 4.43 23.68 8.02
C THR A 134 5.06 22.81 6.93
N LEU A 135 4.87 21.48 7.00
CA LEU A 135 5.37 20.55 6.00
C LEU A 135 4.76 20.83 4.60
N LEU A 136 3.45 21.09 4.54
CA LEU A 136 2.79 21.42 3.27
C LEU A 136 3.32 22.71 2.67
N ALA A 137 3.54 23.74 3.50
CA ALA A 137 4.11 25.01 3.04
C ALA A 137 5.54 24.85 2.51
N GLN A 138 6.38 24.08 3.20
CA GLN A 138 7.74 23.77 2.74
C GLN A 138 7.73 22.97 1.44
N PHE A 139 6.83 22.00 1.32
CA PHE A 139 6.68 21.20 0.12
C PHE A 139 6.20 22.05 -1.07
N ASP A 140 5.27 22.98 -0.86
CA ASP A 140 4.82 23.93 -1.87
C ASP A 140 5.99 24.79 -2.41
N GLN A 141 6.83 25.29 -1.50
CA GLN A 141 8.04 26.02 -1.88
C GLN A 141 9.01 25.14 -2.67
N TYR A 142 9.22 23.90 -2.24
CA TYR A 142 10.08 22.94 -2.93
C TYR A 142 9.61 22.68 -4.36
N VAL A 143 8.32 22.45 -4.55
CA VAL A 143 7.72 22.19 -5.87
C VAL A 143 7.86 23.43 -6.78
N LYS A 144 7.65 24.64 -6.25
CA LYS A 144 7.84 25.91 -7.01
C LYS A 144 9.27 26.12 -7.47
N LEU A 145 10.25 25.69 -6.67
CA LEU A 145 11.67 25.81 -7.00
C LEU A 145 12.16 24.67 -7.91
N ASN A 146 11.49 23.54 -7.92
CA ASN A 146 11.90 22.36 -8.68
C ASN A 146 11.05 22.16 -9.93
N LYS A 147 11.53 22.67 -11.06
CA LYS A 147 10.85 22.58 -12.37
C LYS A 147 10.59 21.16 -12.89
N LYS A 148 11.17 20.13 -12.25
CA LYS A 148 10.97 18.71 -12.63
C LYS A 148 9.72 18.12 -12.01
N ILE A 149 9.10 18.77 -11.04
CA ILE A 149 7.89 18.29 -10.35
C ILE A 149 6.68 19.00 -10.96
N PRO A 150 5.70 18.24 -11.52
CA PRO A 150 4.47 18.83 -12.03
C PRO A 150 3.68 19.52 -10.91
N PRO A 151 3.11 20.72 -11.13
CA PRO A 151 2.32 21.44 -10.12
C PRO A 151 1.12 20.67 -9.58
N GLU A 152 0.57 19.75 -10.39
CA GLU A 152 -0.59 18.91 -10.01
C GLU A 152 -0.31 17.99 -8.82
N VAL A 153 0.96 17.77 -8.46
CA VAL A 153 1.34 16.99 -7.27
C VAL A 153 0.86 17.68 -5.98
N LEU A 154 0.73 19.01 -5.98
CA LEU A 154 0.20 19.77 -4.86
C LEU A 154 -1.29 19.55 -4.67
N ASP A 155 -2.07 19.53 -5.74
CA ASP A 155 -3.54 19.34 -5.68
C ASP A 155 -3.94 17.98 -5.15
N ARG A 156 -3.23 16.93 -5.52
CA ARG A 156 -3.49 15.56 -5.04
C ARG A 156 -3.29 15.40 -3.54
N LYS A 157 -2.35 16.14 -2.94
CA LYS A 157 -2.08 16.06 -1.49
C LYS A 157 -3.03 16.91 -0.67
N SER A 158 -3.38 18.10 -1.14
CA SER A 158 -4.32 18.98 -0.44
C SER A 158 -5.73 18.41 -0.42
N THR A 159 -6.20 17.78 -1.50
CA THR A 159 -7.54 17.17 -1.58
C THR A 159 -7.68 15.94 -0.68
N ARG A 160 -6.66 15.10 -0.55
CA ARG A 160 -6.69 13.92 0.34
C ARG A 160 -6.61 14.28 1.82
N LEU A 161 -5.88 15.33 2.16
CA LEU A 161 -5.80 15.82 3.54
C LEU A 161 -7.08 16.54 4.01
N ASN A 162 -7.86 17.12 3.10
CA ASN A 162 -9.15 17.73 3.41
C ASN A 162 -10.30 16.74 3.49
N SER A 163 -10.25 15.60 2.82
CA SER A 163 -11.36 14.62 2.84
C SER A 163 -11.53 13.91 4.19
N SER A 164 -10.46 13.77 4.98
CA SER A 164 -10.55 13.21 6.34
C SER A 164 -11.25 14.16 7.34
N HIS A 165 -11.21 15.47 7.10
CA HIS A 165 -11.90 16.46 7.93
C HIS A 165 -13.42 16.58 7.64
N ILE A 166 -13.86 16.30 6.42
CA ILE A 166 -15.25 16.46 6.00
C ILE A 166 -16.13 15.32 6.53
N GLN A 167 -15.59 14.14 6.81
CA GLN A 167 -16.37 13.02 7.36
C GLN A 167 -16.72 13.18 8.84
N LYS A 168 -15.97 13.97 9.63
CA LYS A 168 -16.27 14.22 11.05
C LYS A 168 -17.39 15.26 11.29
N SER A 169 -17.80 16.02 10.27
CA SER A 169 -18.75 17.13 10.43
C SER A 169 -20.20 16.80 10.08
N ARG A 170 -20.53 15.52 9.80
CA ARG A 170 -21.90 15.08 9.49
C ARG A 170 -22.45 14.10 10.53
N MET A 171 -22.56 14.54 11.79
CA MET A 171 -23.56 13.97 12.70
C MET A 171 -24.73 14.93 12.78
N PRO A 172 -25.94 14.51 12.41
CA PRO A 172 -27.15 15.32 12.69
C PRO A 172 -27.37 15.30 14.19
N SER A 173 -27.41 16.48 14.79
CA SER A 173 -27.98 16.68 16.11
C SER A 173 -29.46 16.32 16.03
N SER A 174 -29.84 15.20 16.62
CA SER A 174 -31.25 14.89 16.84
C SER A 174 -31.71 15.60 18.11
N ALA A 175 -32.60 16.55 17.92
CA ALA A 175 -33.47 17.04 18.97
C ALA A 175 -34.53 15.96 19.33
#